data_b5898833248a19ed07305c5db9e97aea
#
_entry.id   b5898833248a19ed07305c5db9e97aea
#
_cell.length_a   1.000
_cell.length_b   1.000
_cell.length_c   1.000
_cell.angle_alpha   90.00
_cell.angle_beta   90.00
_cell.angle_gamma   90.00
#
_symmetry.space_group_name_H-M   'P 1'
#
loop_
_entity.id
_entity.type
_entity.pdbx_description
1 polymer ?
#
loop_
_entity_poly.entity_id
_entity_poly.type
_entity_poly.pdbx_seq_one_letter_code
_entity_poly.pdbx_strand_id
1 'polypeptide(L)'
;MILRIDGTRVQAYLNPSALGASETVEILTTDGEYLTLEMSKIKSIHFVREFTNHQPAERKTFLSRPKLEGLWVRCLFRDKDSIEGIVANNLVEIANHGLRLTPPDLHGNTLWIFIPRTALSEVKVLGVVGISRRQPAAAASSSQPKLFDE
;
A
#
# COMPACT_ATOMS: atom_id res chain seq x y z
N MET A 1 11.33 3.25 -7.03
CA MET A 1 10.86 4.41 -7.85
C MET A 1 10.12 5.38 -6.96
N ILE A 2 10.63 6.57 -6.85
CA ILE A 2 10.03 7.62 -6.04
C ILE A 2 9.37 8.63 -6.97
N LEU A 3 8.08 8.86 -6.77
CA LEU A 3 7.33 9.84 -7.53
C LEU A 3 7.12 11.06 -6.62
N ARG A 4 7.63 12.20 -7.06
CA ARG A 4 7.49 13.44 -6.29
C ARG A 4 6.20 14.15 -6.66
N ILE A 5 5.81 15.08 -5.78
CA ILE A 5 4.59 15.87 -5.99
C ILE A 5 4.66 16.71 -7.25
N ASP A 6 5.87 17.18 -7.62
CA ASP A 6 6.06 17.98 -8.84
C ASP A 6 6.06 17.14 -10.12
N GLY A 7 5.87 15.83 -10.02
CA GLY A 7 5.82 14.92 -11.16
C GLY A 7 7.15 14.31 -11.54
N THR A 8 8.25 14.72 -10.92
CA THR A 8 9.56 14.12 -11.21
C THR A 8 9.67 12.75 -10.56
N ARG A 9 10.52 11.90 -11.15
CA ARG A 9 10.73 10.53 -10.68
C ARG A 9 12.19 10.30 -10.38
N VAL A 10 12.45 9.52 -9.33
CA VAL A 10 13.81 9.17 -8.93
C VAL A 10 13.87 7.67 -8.74
N GLN A 11 14.84 7.04 -9.40
CA GLN A 11 15.13 5.62 -9.18
C GLN A 11 16.20 5.54 -8.10
N ALA A 12 15.89 4.82 -7.03
CA ALA A 12 16.78 4.78 -5.87
C ALA A 12 16.51 3.55 -5.01
N TYR A 13 17.45 3.30 -4.12
CA TYR A 13 17.31 2.28 -3.08
C TYR A 13 17.08 2.97 -1.76
N LEU A 14 16.24 2.39 -0.92
CA LEU A 14 16.03 2.88 0.43
C LEU A 14 15.67 1.71 1.34
N ASN A 15 15.83 1.92 2.64
CA ASN A 15 15.47 0.93 3.62
C ASN A 15 13.98 1.05 3.94
N PRO A 16 13.16 0.03 3.63
CA PRO A 16 11.72 0.12 3.89
C PRO A 16 11.38 0.35 5.35
N SER A 17 12.21 -0.13 6.28
CA SER A 17 11.93 0.03 7.71
C SER A 17 12.10 1.47 8.18
N ALA A 18 12.73 2.33 7.38
CA ALA A 18 12.86 3.74 7.71
C ALA A 18 11.61 4.55 7.35
N LEU A 19 10.72 3.98 6.57
CA LEU A 19 9.50 4.67 6.16
C LEU A 19 8.52 4.77 7.32
N GLY A 20 7.92 5.94 7.46
CA GLY A 20 6.94 6.19 8.50
C GLY A 20 7.53 6.53 9.86
N ALA A 21 8.84 6.52 9.99
CA ALA A 21 9.50 6.84 11.26
C ALA A 21 9.93 8.29 11.36
N SER A 22 9.99 9.01 10.23
CA SER A 22 10.52 10.36 10.18
C SER A 22 9.87 11.14 9.05
N GLU A 23 10.01 12.46 9.11
CA GLU A 23 9.53 13.35 8.05
C GLU A 23 10.47 13.39 6.86
N THR A 24 11.61 12.71 6.96
CA THR A 24 12.56 12.61 5.85
C THR A 24 12.89 11.15 5.59
N VAL A 25 13.41 10.88 4.39
CA VAL A 25 13.89 9.56 4.02
C VAL A 25 15.23 9.70 3.31
N GLU A 26 16.16 8.83 3.68
CA GLU A 26 17.47 8.78 3.03
C GLU A 26 17.44 7.75 1.93
N ILE A 27 17.95 8.12 0.76
CA ILE A 27 17.97 7.27 -0.41
C ILE A 27 19.36 7.21 -1.00
N LEU A 28 19.63 6.11 -1.70
CA LEU A 28 20.82 5.95 -2.53
C LEU A 28 20.34 5.87 -3.97
N THR A 29 20.67 6.87 -4.77
CA THR A 29 20.23 6.87 -6.16
C THR A 29 20.98 5.81 -6.98
N THR A 30 20.45 5.46 -8.13
CA THR A 30 21.11 4.50 -9.01
C THR A 30 22.43 5.04 -9.56
N ASP A 31 22.64 6.36 -9.47
CA ASP A 31 23.92 6.98 -9.86
C ASP A 31 24.94 6.99 -8.71
N GLY A 32 24.56 6.48 -7.55
CA GLY A 32 25.48 6.36 -6.42
C GLY A 32 25.48 7.55 -5.46
N GLU A 33 24.50 8.44 -5.54
CA GLU A 33 24.41 9.60 -4.67
C GLU A 33 23.52 9.32 -3.47
N TYR A 34 23.96 9.78 -2.30
CA TYR A 34 23.13 9.78 -1.12
C TYR A 34 22.34 11.08 -1.03
N LEU A 35 21.03 10.98 -0.92
CA LEU A 35 20.15 12.15 -0.80
C LEU A 35 19.20 11.95 0.35
N THR A 36 18.80 13.07 0.96
CA THR A 36 17.73 13.09 1.95
C THR A 36 16.53 13.81 1.33
N LEU A 37 15.39 13.16 1.31
CA LEU A 37 14.16 13.74 0.74
C LEU A 37 13.15 13.99 1.85
N GLU A 38 12.43 15.10 1.74
CA GLU A 38 11.32 15.38 2.65
C GLU A 38 10.09 14.61 2.20
N MET A 39 9.45 13.93 3.15
CA MET A 39 8.22 13.18 2.86
C MET A 39 7.12 14.06 2.28
N SER A 40 7.05 15.32 2.69
CA SER A 40 6.04 16.24 2.19
C SER A 40 6.17 16.52 0.70
N LYS A 41 7.30 16.20 0.08
CA LYS A 41 7.54 16.39 -1.35
C LYS A 41 7.39 15.12 -2.15
N ILE A 42 7.04 14.02 -1.51
CA ILE A 42 6.86 12.72 -2.15
C ILE A 42 5.38 12.42 -2.28
N LYS A 43 4.95 12.04 -3.47
CA LYS A 43 3.59 11.58 -3.72
C LYS A 43 3.47 10.11 -3.36
N SER A 44 4.40 9.28 -3.85
CA SER A 44 4.37 7.84 -3.59
C SER A 44 5.75 7.23 -3.84
N ILE A 45 6.00 6.12 -3.17
CA ILE A 45 7.23 5.33 -3.37
C ILE A 45 6.80 3.94 -3.81
N HIS A 46 7.19 3.56 -5.01
CA HIS A 46 6.86 2.28 -5.60
C HIS A 46 8.05 1.34 -5.45
N PHE A 47 7.87 0.27 -4.71
CA PHE A 47 8.88 -0.78 -4.58
C PHE A 47 8.70 -1.73 -5.75
N VAL A 48 9.67 -1.71 -6.67
CA VAL A 48 9.54 -2.37 -7.96
C VAL A 48 10.46 -3.58 -8.05
N ARG A 49 10.11 -4.51 -8.92
CA ARG A 49 10.95 -5.69 -9.15
C ARG A 49 12.25 -5.32 -9.86
N GLU A 50 12.15 -4.40 -10.81
CA GLU A 50 13.32 -3.93 -11.55
C GLU A 50 13.12 -2.49 -11.98
N PHE A 51 14.22 -1.77 -12.11
CA PHE A 51 14.17 -0.42 -12.65
C PHE A 51 14.03 -0.48 -14.15
N THR A 52 13.13 0.35 -14.68
CA THR A 52 12.91 0.45 -16.12
C THR A 52 12.60 1.89 -16.48
N ASN A 53 13.10 2.31 -17.64
CA ASN A 53 12.79 3.64 -18.17
C ASN A 53 11.41 3.68 -18.80
N HIS A 54 10.84 2.52 -19.06
CA HIS A 54 9.54 2.40 -19.74
C HIS A 54 8.64 1.55 -18.87
N GLN A 55 7.86 2.19 -18.02
CA GLN A 55 6.94 1.46 -17.16
C GLN A 55 5.62 1.28 -17.89
N PRO A 56 5.19 0.02 -18.10
CA PRO A 56 3.86 -0.20 -18.61
C PRO A 56 2.83 0.34 -17.62
N ALA A 57 1.71 0.79 -18.12
CA ALA A 57 0.64 1.26 -17.28
C ALA A 57 0.12 0.08 -16.44
N GLU A 58 0.06 0.27 -15.12
CA GLU A 58 -0.47 -0.72 -14.21
C GLU A 58 -1.86 -0.29 -13.78
N ARG A 59 -2.71 -1.28 -13.50
CA ARG A 59 -4.09 -0.99 -13.09
C ARG A 59 -4.09 -0.28 -11.74
N LYS A 60 -4.99 0.68 -11.61
CA LYS A 60 -5.18 1.42 -10.36
C LYS A 60 -6.44 0.99 -9.61
N THR A 61 -7.23 0.10 -10.20
CA THR A 61 -8.46 -0.40 -9.58
C THR A 61 -8.52 -1.91 -9.71
N PHE A 62 -9.26 -2.54 -8.80
CA PHE A 62 -9.54 -3.96 -8.90
C PHE A 62 -10.70 -4.21 -9.86
N LEU A 63 -10.55 -5.20 -10.72
CA LEU A 63 -11.61 -5.59 -11.67
C LEU A 63 -12.72 -6.36 -10.99
N SER A 64 -12.42 -7.00 -9.87
CA SER A 64 -13.39 -7.75 -9.08
C SER A 64 -12.96 -7.66 -7.62
N ARG A 65 -13.76 -8.24 -6.72
CA ARG A 65 -13.43 -8.22 -5.30
C ARG A 65 -12.05 -8.83 -5.07
N PRO A 66 -11.16 -8.12 -4.39
CA PRO A 66 -9.81 -8.64 -4.13
C PRO A 66 -9.85 -9.93 -3.32
N LYS A 67 -8.85 -10.79 -3.56
CA LYS A 67 -8.73 -12.06 -2.85
C LYS A 67 -7.65 -12.03 -1.78
N LEU A 68 -6.97 -10.91 -1.64
CA LEU A 68 -5.97 -10.69 -0.59
C LEU A 68 -6.67 -10.40 0.73
N GLU A 69 -5.99 -10.68 1.83
CA GLU A 69 -6.52 -10.39 3.15
C GLU A 69 -6.14 -8.97 3.56
N GLY A 70 -7.08 -8.22 4.10
CA GLY A 70 -6.84 -6.87 4.59
C GLY A 70 -8.01 -5.94 4.35
N LEU A 71 -7.72 -4.65 4.34
CA LEU A 71 -8.69 -3.62 4.02
C LEU A 71 -8.53 -3.20 2.57
N TRP A 72 -9.61 -3.29 1.83
CA TRP A 72 -9.68 -2.81 0.46
C TRP A 72 -9.99 -1.31 0.53
N VAL A 73 -9.07 -0.48 0.07
CA VAL A 73 -9.19 0.96 0.20
C VAL A 73 -9.06 1.65 -1.16
N ARG A 74 -9.61 2.84 -1.24
CA ARG A 74 -9.36 3.78 -2.33
C ARG A 74 -8.69 5.00 -1.73
N CYS A 75 -7.52 5.33 -2.23
CA CYS A 75 -6.76 6.49 -1.80
C CYS A 75 -6.94 7.60 -2.82
N LEU A 76 -7.36 8.77 -2.35
CA LEU A 76 -7.46 9.97 -3.18
C LEU A 76 -6.29 10.87 -2.83
N PHE A 77 -5.49 11.19 -3.84
CA PHE A 77 -4.36 12.09 -3.68
C PHE A 77 -4.82 13.55 -3.72
N ARG A 78 -3.98 14.43 -3.22
CA ARG A 78 -4.30 15.87 -3.24
C ARG A 78 -4.35 16.44 -4.65
N ASP A 79 -3.67 15.81 -5.61
CA ASP A 79 -3.70 16.22 -7.02
C ASP A 79 -4.88 15.62 -7.77
N LYS A 80 -5.84 15.01 -7.07
CA LYS A 80 -7.08 14.41 -7.62
C LYS A 80 -6.86 13.05 -8.29
N ASP A 81 -5.65 12.53 -8.32
CA ASP A 81 -5.41 11.16 -8.74
C ASP A 81 -5.90 10.19 -7.66
N SER A 82 -6.15 8.94 -8.03
CA SER A 82 -6.61 7.94 -7.07
C SER A 82 -6.05 6.58 -7.40
N ILE A 83 -5.96 5.73 -6.37
CA ILE A 83 -5.54 4.34 -6.52
C ILE A 83 -6.26 3.49 -5.49
N GLU A 84 -6.65 2.29 -5.90
CA GLU A 84 -7.15 1.27 -4.97
C GLU A 84 -6.02 0.35 -4.58
N GLY A 85 -6.17 -0.28 -3.44
CA GLY A 85 -5.21 -1.27 -2.99
C GLY A 85 -5.66 -1.94 -1.72
N ILE A 86 -4.82 -2.83 -1.23
CA ILE A 86 -5.06 -3.54 0.02
C ILE A 86 -4.04 -3.06 1.05
N VAL A 87 -4.52 -2.66 2.22
CA VAL A 87 -3.66 -2.32 3.36
C VAL A 87 -3.91 -3.33 4.48
N ALA A 88 -2.93 -3.48 5.36
CA ALA A 88 -3.09 -4.34 6.52
C ALA A 88 -4.22 -3.81 7.39
N ASN A 89 -5.01 -4.73 7.96
CA ASN A 89 -6.08 -4.36 8.87
C ASN A 89 -5.47 -4.03 10.23
N ASN A 90 -4.76 -2.91 10.28
CA ASN A 90 -4.01 -2.47 11.45
C ASN A 90 -4.08 -0.95 11.53
N LEU A 91 -4.88 -0.47 12.48
CA LEU A 91 -5.09 0.97 12.63
C LEU A 91 -3.82 1.71 13.01
N VAL A 92 -2.90 1.04 13.70
CA VAL A 92 -1.64 1.69 14.09
C VAL A 92 -0.81 2.05 12.86
N GLU A 93 -0.75 1.17 11.89
CA GLU A 93 -0.03 1.45 10.65
C GLU A 93 -0.69 2.60 9.88
N ILE A 94 -2.01 2.60 9.83
CA ILE A 94 -2.75 3.64 9.11
C ILE A 94 -2.55 5.01 9.77
N ALA A 95 -2.38 5.04 11.08
CA ALA A 95 -2.23 6.28 11.82
C ALA A 95 -0.85 6.91 11.72
N ASN A 96 0.13 6.19 11.23
CA ASN A 96 1.50 6.68 11.12
C ASN A 96 1.69 7.64 9.95
N HIS A 97 2.91 7.83 9.50
CA HIS A 97 3.26 8.84 8.51
C HIS A 97 2.79 8.50 7.09
N GLY A 98 2.21 7.34 6.88
CA GLY A 98 1.69 6.96 5.57
C GLY A 98 1.13 5.56 5.54
N LEU A 99 0.71 5.15 4.33
CA LEU A 99 0.09 3.85 4.08
C LEU A 99 1.01 2.97 3.26
N ARG A 100 1.05 1.70 3.64
CA ARG A 100 1.70 0.67 2.84
C ARG A 100 0.61 -0.12 2.13
N LEU A 101 0.62 -0.08 0.82
CA LEU A 101 -0.49 -0.53 -0.01
C LEU A 101 -0.03 -1.57 -1.03
N THR A 102 -0.78 -2.68 -1.13
CA THR A 102 -0.58 -3.66 -2.20
C THR A 102 -1.45 -3.24 -3.38
N PRO A 103 -0.85 -2.98 -4.56
CA PRO A 103 -1.61 -2.48 -5.71
C PRO A 103 -2.46 -3.56 -6.37
N PRO A 104 -3.44 -3.18 -7.20
CA PRO A 104 -4.33 -4.13 -7.86
C PRO A 104 -3.67 -5.07 -8.84
N ASP A 105 -2.59 -4.64 -9.48
CA ASP A 105 -1.93 -5.46 -10.50
C ASP A 105 -0.82 -6.28 -9.86
N LEU A 106 -1.18 -7.47 -9.38
CA LEU A 106 -0.26 -8.33 -8.63
C LEU A 106 0.88 -8.89 -9.48
N HIS A 107 0.72 -8.90 -10.78
CA HIS A 107 1.75 -9.40 -11.70
C HIS A 107 2.54 -8.27 -12.35
N GLY A 108 2.29 -7.03 -11.96
CA GLY A 108 3.00 -5.89 -12.47
C GLY A 108 4.39 -5.75 -11.85
N ASN A 109 5.08 -4.71 -12.27
CA ASN A 109 6.42 -4.43 -11.78
C ASN A 109 6.44 -3.92 -10.34
N THR A 110 5.35 -3.33 -9.87
CA THR A 110 5.25 -2.76 -8.53
C THR A 110 4.81 -3.82 -7.53
N LEU A 111 5.66 -4.07 -6.54
CA LEU A 111 5.37 -5.03 -5.47
C LEU A 111 4.43 -4.44 -4.44
N TRP A 112 4.74 -3.23 -3.99
CA TRP A 112 3.90 -2.49 -3.05
C TRP A 112 4.26 -1.01 -3.12
N ILE A 113 3.39 -0.18 -2.56
CA ILE A 113 3.50 1.27 -2.66
C ILE A 113 3.43 1.84 -1.24
N PHE A 114 4.33 2.77 -0.93
CA PHE A 114 4.19 3.60 0.26
C PHE A 114 3.66 4.96 -0.16
N ILE A 115 2.57 5.40 0.49
CA ILE A 115 1.98 6.72 0.22
C ILE A 115 2.08 7.54 1.48
N PRO A 116 2.88 8.63 1.46
CA PRO A 116 2.96 9.52 2.62
C PRO A 116 1.61 10.15 2.91
N ARG A 117 1.28 10.31 4.19
CA ARG A 117 0.00 10.87 4.58
C ARG A 117 -0.19 12.28 4.02
N THR A 118 0.90 13.03 3.90
CA THR A 118 0.86 14.38 3.35
C THR A 118 0.40 14.43 1.89
N ALA A 119 0.51 13.33 1.16
CA ALA A 119 0.08 13.27 -0.24
C ALA A 119 -1.41 12.93 -0.38
N LEU A 120 -2.05 12.49 0.70
CA LEU A 120 -3.42 12.00 0.65
C LEU A 120 -4.41 13.09 1.04
N SER A 121 -5.51 13.12 0.32
CA SER A 121 -6.66 13.95 0.66
C SER A 121 -7.72 13.10 1.39
N GLU A 122 -7.85 11.83 1.01
CA GLU A 122 -8.86 10.95 1.58
C GLU A 122 -8.47 9.49 1.41
N VAL A 123 -8.82 8.66 2.40
CA VAL A 123 -8.73 7.20 2.28
C VAL A 123 -10.12 6.65 2.57
N LYS A 124 -10.70 5.94 1.61
CA LYS A 124 -12.02 5.36 1.76
C LYS A 124 -11.89 3.85 1.83
N VAL A 125 -12.44 3.26 2.88
CA VAL A 125 -12.47 1.79 3.03
C VAL A 125 -13.65 1.28 2.21
N LEU A 126 -13.36 0.44 1.22
CA LEU A 126 -14.38 -0.15 0.35
C LEU A 126 -14.87 -1.48 0.89
N GLY A 127 -14.06 -2.16 1.68
CA GLY A 127 -14.46 -3.42 2.27
C GLY A 127 -13.35 -4.08 3.06
N VAL A 128 -13.70 -5.10 3.81
CA VAL A 128 -12.76 -5.99 4.49
C VAL A 128 -12.75 -7.27 3.68
N VAL A 129 -11.57 -7.73 3.28
CA VAL A 129 -11.45 -8.87 2.36
C VAL A 129 -10.58 -9.96 2.96
N GLY A 130 -10.83 -11.19 2.54
CA GLY A 130 -10.02 -12.34 2.89
C GLY A 130 -10.40 -13.04 4.18
N ILE A 131 -11.14 -12.39 5.07
CA ILE A 131 -11.41 -12.93 6.41
C ILE A 131 -12.57 -13.92 6.39
N SER A 132 -13.63 -13.63 5.67
CA SER A 132 -14.87 -14.39 5.74
C SER A 132 -14.72 -15.86 5.39
N ARG A 133 -13.69 -16.20 4.65
CA ARG A 133 -13.49 -17.59 4.21
C ARG A 133 -13.04 -18.52 5.29
N ARG A 134 -12.53 -17.98 6.40
CA ARG A 134 -12.04 -18.78 7.51
C ARG A 134 -13.12 -19.05 8.51
N GLN A 135 -14.13 -18.21 8.53
CA GLN A 135 -15.20 -18.29 9.52
C GLN A 135 -15.96 -19.59 9.49
N PRO A 136 -16.38 -20.08 8.33
CA PRO A 136 -17.17 -21.33 8.30
C PRO A 136 -16.44 -22.49 8.94
N ALA A 137 -15.15 -22.61 8.71
CA ALA A 137 -14.38 -23.69 9.29
C ALA A 137 -14.36 -23.62 10.80
N ALA A 138 -14.21 -22.45 11.36
CA ALA A 138 -14.23 -22.26 12.79
C ALA A 138 -15.61 -22.48 13.36
N ALA A 139 -16.62 -22.02 12.66
CA ALA A 139 -17.99 -22.12 13.11
C ALA A 139 -18.49 -23.55 13.10
N ALA A 140 -17.90 -24.39 12.30
CA ALA A 140 -18.31 -25.79 12.22
C ALA A 140 -18.20 -26.50 13.56
N SER A 141 -17.47 -25.96 14.43
CA SER A 141 -17.39 -26.54 15.75
C SER A 141 -18.60 -26.23 16.61
N SER A 142 -19.55 -25.72 16.31
CA SER A 142 -20.65 -25.45 17.05
C SER A 142 -21.73 -26.16 17.29
N SER A 143 -21.11 -26.33 17.14
CA SER A 143 -21.88 -26.74 17.35
C SER A 143 -22.12 -27.16 18.19
N GLN A 144 -21.74 -26.65 18.39
CA GLN A 144 -22.03 -26.88 18.96
C GLN A 144 -22.29 -27.28 19.66
N PRO A 145 -22.36 -27.37 19.89
CA PRO A 145 -22.86 -27.67 20.49
C PRO A 145 -23.05 -28.16 21.26
N LYS A 146 -22.90 -27.95 21.30
CA LYS A 146 -23.21 -28.28 21.87
C LYS A 146 -23.06 -28.37 22.84
N LEU A 147 -22.73 -27.62 23.03
CA LEU A 147 -22.79 -27.59 23.73
C LEU A 147 -23.14 -27.95 24.39
N PHE A 148 -23.45 -28.05 24.48
CA PHE A 148 -23.96 -28.37 24.86
C PHE A 148 -24.29 -29.19 24.95
N ASP A 149 -24.37 -29.19 24.77
CA ASP A 149 -24.62 -29.81 24.69
C ASP A 149 -24.67 -30.44 24.93
N GLU A 150 -24.53 -30.33 24.99
CA GLU A 150 -24.52 -30.66 25.05
C GLU A 150 -24.59 -31.01 25.29
#